data_e9d597ee537267fbd6751c9a9179f36e
#
_entry.id   e9d597ee537267fbd6751c9a9179f36e
#
_cell.length_a   1.000
_cell.length_b   1.000
_cell.length_c   1.000
_cell.angle_alpha   90.00
_cell.angle_beta   90.00
_cell.angle_gamma   90.00
#
_symmetry.space_group_name_H-M   'P 1'
#
loop_
_entity.id
_entity.type
_entity.pdbx_description
1 polymer ?
#
loop_
_entity_poly.entity_id
_entity_poly.type
_entity_poly.pdbx_seq_one_letter_code
_entity_poly.pdbx_strand_id
1 'polypeptide(L)'
;MPEMNGFEATEYIRNTMHSKIPIIALTADVTTVDLAKCKAVGMNDYIAKPVDERLLYSKIVGLVKKPAFVKIPVANENGAAKKLRCTDLDYLMHRTKSNPALMIEMISLYLEQTPQLIAAMKQSMIDKDWDALYAAVHKMIPSFSIVGISNDFEMMAKKVQEYASTQRQSGDIQDLILQLENVCTQACAELQEELNTIKKRNS
;
A
#
# COMPACT_ATOMS: atom_id res chain seq x y z
N MET A 1 -6.02 -29.42 29.43
CA MET A 1 -5.95 -27.95 29.55
C MET A 1 -6.88 -27.40 28.50
N PRO A 2 -7.82 -26.51 28.80
CA PRO A 2 -8.61 -25.88 27.76
C PRO A 2 -7.65 -25.06 26.88
N GLU A 3 -7.66 -25.32 25.58
CA GLU A 3 -6.86 -24.58 24.63
C GLU A 3 -7.41 -23.15 24.55
N MET A 4 -6.59 -22.18 24.92
CA MET A 4 -6.91 -20.76 24.83
C MET A 4 -7.14 -20.40 23.36
N ASN A 5 -8.31 -19.88 23.02
CA ASN A 5 -8.61 -19.42 21.67
C ASN A 5 -7.99 -18.05 21.37
N GLY A 6 -7.99 -17.62 20.09
CA GLY A 6 -7.35 -16.37 19.67
C GLY A 6 -7.97 -15.11 20.30
N PHE A 7 -9.24 -15.12 20.65
CA PHE A 7 -9.91 -14.00 21.33
C PHE A 7 -9.44 -13.91 22.78
N GLU A 8 -9.44 -15.02 23.51
CA GLU A 8 -8.95 -15.12 24.90
C GLU A 8 -7.46 -14.75 25.00
N ALA A 9 -6.65 -15.22 24.06
CA ALA A 9 -5.26 -14.83 23.97
C ALA A 9 -5.07 -13.33 23.78
N THR A 10 -5.89 -12.71 22.91
CA THR A 10 -5.84 -11.27 22.66
C THR A 10 -6.27 -10.49 23.88
N GLU A 11 -7.36 -10.89 24.55
CA GLU A 11 -7.81 -10.26 25.79
C GLU A 11 -6.76 -10.36 26.88
N TYR A 12 -6.10 -11.50 27.04
CA TYR A 12 -4.99 -11.67 27.98
C TYR A 12 -3.83 -10.71 27.68
N ILE A 13 -3.42 -10.62 26.42
CA ILE A 13 -2.34 -9.71 25.99
C ILE A 13 -2.72 -8.24 26.24
N ARG A 14 -3.97 -7.87 25.99
CA ARG A 14 -4.42 -6.48 26.16
C ARG A 14 -4.68 -6.10 27.64
N ASN A 15 -5.38 -6.96 28.36
CA ASN A 15 -5.89 -6.64 29.68
C ASN A 15 -4.93 -7.05 30.82
N THR A 16 -4.21 -8.17 30.65
CA THR A 16 -3.30 -8.69 31.70
C THR A 16 -1.86 -8.24 31.48
N MET A 17 -1.37 -8.36 30.23
CA MET A 17 -0.01 -7.93 29.91
C MET A 17 0.10 -6.45 29.57
N HIS A 18 -1.03 -5.73 29.43
CA HIS A 18 -1.11 -4.31 29.02
C HIS A 18 -0.30 -4.00 27.74
N SER A 19 -0.14 -5.00 26.87
CA SER A 19 0.66 -4.86 25.67
C SER A 19 -0.14 -4.28 24.50
N LYS A 20 0.49 -3.34 23.79
CA LYS A 20 -0.07 -2.70 22.58
C LYS A 20 0.53 -3.26 21.29
N ILE A 21 1.20 -4.42 21.36
CA ILE A 21 1.74 -5.06 20.15
C ILE A 21 0.63 -5.26 19.11
N PRO A 22 0.91 -5.07 17.81
CA PRO A 22 -0.05 -5.40 16.77
C PRO A 22 -0.40 -6.89 16.77
N ILE A 23 -1.70 -7.20 16.65
CA ILE A 23 -2.21 -8.57 16.60
C ILE A 23 -3.04 -8.72 15.33
N ILE A 24 -2.70 -9.72 14.51
CA ILE A 24 -3.42 -10.09 13.29
C ILE A 24 -4.12 -11.43 13.54
N ALA A 25 -5.44 -11.48 13.36
CA ALA A 25 -6.18 -12.73 13.42
C ALA A 25 -6.01 -13.56 12.15
N LEU A 26 -5.77 -14.87 12.28
CA LEU A 26 -5.85 -15.82 11.16
C LEU A 26 -7.14 -16.61 11.31
N THR A 27 -8.12 -16.39 10.43
CA THR A 27 -9.46 -16.99 10.52
C THR A 27 -9.78 -17.88 9.32
N ALA A 28 -10.55 -18.95 9.55
CA ALA A 28 -11.06 -19.78 8.45
C ALA A 28 -12.28 -19.13 7.78
N ASP A 29 -13.01 -18.26 8.51
CA ASP A 29 -14.24 -17.62 8.03
C ASP A 29 -14.17 -16.12 8.28
N VAL A 30 -14.63 -15.31 7.32
CA VAL A 30 -14.66 -13.84 7.41
C VAL A 30 -16.11 -13.39 7.39
N THR A 31 -16.79 -13.56 8.51
CA THR A 31 -18.11 -12.98 8.68
C THR A 31 -18.03 -11.57 9.24
N THR A 32 -19.00 -10.70 8.94
CA THR A 32 -19.06 -9.34 9.48
C THR A 32 -19.15 -9.34 11.02
N VAL A 33 -19.73 -10.38 11.61
CA VAL A 33 -19.86 -10.55 13.07
C VAL A 33 -18.49 -10.86 13.70
N ASP A 34 -17.67 -11.68 13.06
CA ASP A 34 -16.34 -12.04 13.56
C ASP A 34 -15.38 -10.87 13.45
N LEU A 35 -15.52 -10.03 12.42
CA LEU A 35 -14.73 -8.80 12.29
C LEU A 35 -15.03 -7.80 13.42
N ALA A 36 -16.28 -7.67 13.79
CA ALA A 36 -16.67 -6.81 14.91
C ALA A 36 -16.11 -7.32 16.24
N LYS A 37 -16.11 -8.64 16.46
CA LYS A 37 -15.51 -9.28 17.64
C LYS A 37 -13.99 -9.10 17.68
N CYS A 38 -13.28 -9.30 16.55
CA CYS A 38 -11.84 -9.08 16.48
C CYS A 38 -11.45 -7.66 16.91
N LYS A 39 -12.19 -6.66 16.42
CA LYS A 39 -11.97 -5.26 16.82
C LYS A 39 -12.28 -5.01 18.30
N ALA A 40 -13.36 -5.60 18.81
CA ALA A 40 -13.79 -5.42 20.20
C ALA A 40 -12.76 -5.92 21.21
N VAL A 41 -12.08 -7.04 20.94
CA VAL A 41 -11.02 -7.58 21.80
C VAL A 41 -9.65 -6.90 21.59
N GLY A 42 -9.55 -5.97 20.62
CA GLY A 42 -8.33 -5.22 20.39
C GLY A 42 -7.34 -5.84 19.40
N MET A 43 -7.81 -6.70 18.49
CA MET A 43 -7.02 -7.11 17.33
C MET A 43 -6.92 -5.95 16.33
N ASN A 44 -5.78 -5.85 15.64
CA ASN A 44 -5.48 -4.75 14.72
C ASN A 44 -5.92 -5.06 13.29
N ASP A 45 -5.86 -6.34 12.90
CA ASP A 45 -6.20 -6.77 11.54
C ASP A 45 -6.55 -8.27 11.51
N TYR A 46 -6.93 -8.77 10.33
CA TYR A 46 -7.25 -10.19 10.13
C TYR A 46 -6.84 -10.68 8.74
N ILE A 47 -6.64 -11.99 8.59
CA ILE A 47 -6.35 -12.66 7.32
C ILE A 47 -7.17 -13.96 7.26
N ALA A 48 -7.86 -14.18 6.15
CA ALA A 48 -8.55 -15.43 5.89
C ALA A 48 -7.55 -16.56 5.55
N LYS A 49 -7.85 -17.77 6.01
CA LYS A 49 -7.14 -18.97 5.57
C LYS A 49 -7.72 -19.45 4.22
N PRO A 50 -6.92 -19.91 3.25
CA PRO A 50 -5.44 -20.07 3.30
C PRO A 50 -4.70 -18.73 3.30
N VAL A 51 -3.61 -18.65 4.07
CA VAL A 51 -2.85 -17.40 4.24
C VAL A 51 -2.08 -17.06 2.97
N ASP A 52 -2.39 -15.93 2.37
CA ASP A 52 -1.58 -15.35 1.31
C ASP A 52 -0.37 -14.63 1.93
N GLU A 53 0.85 -15.08 1.58
CA GLU A 53 2.11 -14.54 2.13
C GLU A 53 2.27 -13.03 1.86
N ARG A 54 1.81 -12.56 0.70
CA ARG A 54 1.92 -11.15 0.30
C ARG A 54 1.00 -10.29 1.14
N LEU A 55 -0.23 -10.77 1.34
CA LEU A 55 -1.20 -10.10 2.19
C LEU A 55 -0.72 -10.05 3.64
N LEU A 56 -0.16 -11.16 4.17
CA LEU A 56 0.41 -11.22 5.51
C LEU A 56 1.56 -10.22 5.66
N TYR A 57 2.51 -10.21 4.72
CA TYR A 57 3.64 -9.27 4.71
C TYR A 57 3.17 -7.81 4.68
N SER A 58 2.24 -7.48 3.79
CA SER A 58 1.67 -6.14 3.67
C SER A 58 1.04 -5.67 4.99
N LYS A 59 0.24 -6.52 5.63
CA LYS A 59 -0.41 -6.20 6.90
C LYS A 59 0.59 -6.05 8.05
N ILE A 60 1.63 -6.91 8.13
CA ILE A 60 2.70 -6.78 9.13
C ILE A 60 3.42 -5.45 8.95
N VAL A 61 3.83 -5.11 7.73
CA VAL A 61 4.54 -3.85 7.44
C VAL A 61 3.66 -2.65 7.77
N GLY A 62 2.37 -2.68 7.43
CA GLY A 62 1.42 -1.62 7.75
C GLY A 62 1.22 -1.40 9.25
N LEU A 63 1.30 -2.46 10.05
CA LEU A 63 1.11 -2.38 11.51
C LEU A 63 2.40 -2.01 12.26
N VAL A 64 3.57 -2.39 11.74
CA VAL A 64 4.88 -2.12 12.38
C VAL A 64 5.42 -0.75 11.99
N LYS A 65 5.28 -0.35 10.74
CA LYS A 65 5.54 1.02 10.31
C LYS A 65 4.30 1.84 10.64
N LYS A 66 4.30 2.57 11.77
CA LYS A 66 3.29 3.63 11.97
C LYS A 66 3.30 4.50 10.72
N PRO A 67 2.14 4.79 10.11
CA PRO A 67 2.08 5.84 9.12
C PRO A 67 2.51 7.12 9.85
N ALA A 68 3.72 7.57 9.61
CA ALA A 68 4.06 8.94 9.89
C ALA A 68 3.17 9.74 8.95
N PHE A 69 2.09 10.33 9.48
CA PHE A 69 1.47 11.47 8.84
C PHE A 69 2.62 12.41 8.51
N VAL A 70 2.96 12.51 7.24
CA VAL A 70 3.98 13.43 6.76
C VAL A 70 3.39 14.82 6.95
N LYS A 71 3.58 15.38 8.16
CA LYS A 71 3.70 16.83 8.28
C LYS A 71 4.93 17.18 7.47
N ILE A 72 4.73 17.85 6.35
CA ILE A 72 5.82 18.47 5.59
C ILE A 72 6.62 19.31 6.60
N PRO A 73 7.86 18.96 6.94
CA PRO A 73 8.66 19.86 7.74
C PRO A 73 9.10 21.00 6.82
N VAL A 74 8.62 22.21 7.11
CA VAL A 74 9.27 23.43 6.69
C VAL A 74 10.73 23.35 7.13
N ALA A 75 11.63 23.60 6.21
CA ALA A 75 13.07 23.49 6.32
C ALA A 75 13.61 24.00 7.66
N ASN A 76 14.43 23.18 8.32
CA ASN A 76 15.52 23.64 9.16
C ASN A 76 16.81 22.95 8.67
N GLU A 77 17.76 23.79 8.32
CA GLU A 77 19.08 23.44 7.85
C GLU A 77 19.86 22.64 8.90
N ASN A 78 20.62 21.65 8.40
CA ASN A 78 21.67 20.85 9.02
C ASN A 78 21.28 19.43 9.48
N GLY A 79 21.66 18.48 8.61
CA GLY A 79 21.69 17.04 8.87
C GLY A 79 21.09 16.25 7.73
N ALA A 80 21.85 15.36 7.08
CA ALA A 80 21.44 14.56 5.94
C ALA A 80 20.10 13.86 6.20
N ALA A 81 19.00 14.49 5.80
CA ALA A 81 17.66 13.95 5.87
C ALA A 81 17.57 12.78 4.87
N LYS A 82 17.46 11.57 5.38
CA LYS A 82 17.09 10.39 4.57
C LYS A 82 15.72 10.72 3.95
N LYS A 83 15.72 11.10 2.66
CA LYS A 83 14.52 11.43 1.90
C LYS A 83 13.53 10.28 2.08
N LEU A 84 12.39 10.52 2.71
CA LEU A 84 11.37 9.48 2.89
C LEU A 84 10.93 9.02 1.50
N ARG A 85 11.28 7.79 1.15
CA ARG A 85 10.87 7.17 -0.11
C ARG A 85 9.47 6.60 0.03
N CYS A 86 8.67 6.71 -1.03
CA CYS A 86 7.37 6.05 -1.11
C CYS A 86 7.47 4.65 -1.74
N THR A 87 8.61 4.33 -2.38
CA THR A 87 8.93 3.02 -2.94
C THR A 87 9.81 2.19 -2.00
N ASP A 88 9.65 0.88 -2.01
CA ASP A 88 10.48 -0.07 -1.26
C ASP A 88 11.42 -0.81 -2.23
N LEU A 89 12.63 -0.26 -2.38
CA LEU A 89 13.64 -0.84 -3.27
C LEU A 89 14.21 -2.16 -2.74
N ASP A 90 14.23 -2.37 -1.43
CA ASP A 90 14.67 -3.63 -0.83
C ASP A 90 13.68 -4.75 -1.21
N TYR A 91 12.39 -4.45 -1.19
CA TYR A 91 11.35 -5.35 -1.67
C TYR A 91 11.53 -5.68 -3.16
N LEU A 92 11.80 -4.66 -4.01
CA LEU A 92 12.04 -4.86 -5.44
C LEU A 92 13.30 -5.71 -5.68
N MET A 93 14.40 -5.48 -4.95
CA MET A 93 15.60 -6.29 -4.99
C MET A 93 15.34 -7.75 -4.62
N HIS A 94 14.60 -7.99 -3.54
CA HIS A 94 14.21 -9.35 -3.15
C HIS A 94 13.39 -10.04 -4.22
N ARG A 95 12.40 -9.35 -4.79
CA ARG A 95 11.50 -9.89 -5.81
C ARG A 95 12.24 -10.27 -7.10
N THR A 96 13.24 -9.51 -7.47
CA THR A 96 14.08 -9.74 -8.66
C THR A 96 15.28 -10.64 -8.36
N LYS A 97 15.42 -11.15 -7.13
CA LYS A 97 16.59 -11.92 -6.66
C LYS A 97 17.90 -11.17 -6.94
N SER A 98 17.88 -9.85 -6.75
CA SER A 98 19.01 -8.95 -7.03
C SER A 98 19.52 -9.01 -8.47
N ASN A 99 18.69 -9.42 -9.43
CA ASN A 99 19.05 -9.44 -10.85
C ASN A 99 18.88 -8.01 -11.44
N PRO A 100 19.99 -7.34 -11.84
CA PRO A 100 19.93 -5.96 -12.30
C PRO A 100 19.14 -5.79 -13.61
N ALA A 101 19.23 -6.75 -14.51
CA ALA A 101 18.50 -6.69 -15.78
C ALA A 101 16.99 -6.74 -15.56
N LEU A 102 16.52 -7.61 -14.67
CA LEU A 102 15.11 -7.72 -14.31
C LEU A 102 14.63 -6.48 -13.54
N MET A 103 15.47 -5.91 -12.67
CA MET A 103 15.16 -4.65 -12.00
C MET A 103 14.97 -3.51 -13.00
N ILE A 104 15.90 -3.38 -13.96
CA ILE A 104 15.83 -2.36 -15.03
C ILE A 104 14.53 -2.52 -15.83
N GLU A 105 14.19 -3.74 -16.21
CA GLU A 105 12.96 -4.03 -16.95
C GLU A 105 11.70 -3.63 -16.19
N MET A 106 11.58 -4.06 -14.93
CA MET A 106 10.41 -3.74 -14.08
C MET A 106 10.28 -2.24 -13.81
N ILE A 107 11.39 -1.56 -13.51
CA ILE A 107 11.40 -0.11 -13.30
C ILE A 107 11.03 0.62 -14.59
N SER A 108 11.61 0.23 -15.73
CA SER A 108 11.34 0.85 -17.02
C SER A 108 9.85 0.72 -17.41
N LEU A 109 9.27 -0.46 -17.20
CA LEU A 109 7.85 -0.69 -17.45
C LEU A 109 6.95 0.19 -16.57
N TYR A 110 7.30 0.32 -15.29
CA TYR A 110 6.57 1.20 -14.38
C TYR A 110 6.63 2.67 -14.84
N LEU A 111 7.83 3.14 -15.20
CA LEU A 111 8.06 4.52 -15.65
C LEU A 111 7.37 4.84 -16.99
N GLU A 112 7.21 3.86 -17.87
CA GLU A 112 6.52 4.00 -19.14
C GLU A 112 4.98 4.06 -18.94
N GLN A 113 4.44 3.15 -18.14
CA GLN A 113 2.98 2.98 -18.01
C GLN A 113 2.34 3.97 -17.03
N THR A 114 2.99 4.24 -15.91
CA THR A 114 2.38 4.99 -14.80
C THR A 114 1.99 6.43 -15.18
N PRO A 115 2.79 7.23 -15.89
CA PRO A 115 2.39 8.58 -16.29
C PRO A 115 1.14 8.60 -17.18
N GLN A 116 1.00 7.61 -18.05
CA GLN A 116 -0.16 7.49 -18.95
C GLN A 116 -1.43 7.13 -18.15
N LEU A 117 -1.30 6.25 -17.14
CA LEU A 117 -2.41 5.88 -16.26
C LEU A 117 -2.85 7.05 -15.37
N ILE A 118 -1.90 7.86 -14.87
CA ILE A 118 -2.20 9.09 -14.12
C ILE A 118 -2.97 10.08 -15.03
N ALA A 119 -2.50 10.30 -16.24
CA ALA A 119 -3.17 11.20 -17.20
C ALA A 119 -4.58 10.71 -17.54
N ALA A 120 -4.74 9.40 -17.81
CA ALA A 120 -6.05 8.80 -18.09
C ALA A 120 -7.00 8.91 -16.89
N MET A 121 -6.53 8.63 -15.66
CA MET A 121 -7.33 8.77 -14.44
C MET A 121 -7.84 10.21 -14.25
N LYS A 122 -6.96 11.20 -14.44
CA LYS A 122 -7.33 12.63 -14.32
C LYS A 122 -8.32 13.06 -15.39
N GLN A 123 -8.07 12.69 -16.64
CA GLN A 123 -8.94 13.06 -17.76
C GLN A 123 -10.32 12.43 -17.61
N SER A 124 -10.38 11.13 -17.28
CA SER A 124 -11.65 10.44 -17.06
C SER A 124 -12.49 11.06 -15.95
N MET A 125 -11.84 11.60 -14.92
CA MET A 125 -12.53 12.31 -13.83
C MET A 125 -13.12 13.65 -14.32
N ILE A 126 -12.40 14.37 -15.18
CA ILE A 126 -12.87 15.63 -15.79
C ILE A 126 -14.06 15.37 -16.72
N ASP A 127 -13.92 14.34 -17.56
CA ASP A 127 -14.92 13.96 -18.56
C ASP A 127 -16.12 13.22 -17.94
N LYS A 128 -16.04 12.85 -16.66
CA LYS A 128 -17.01 11.99 -15.96
C LYS A 128 -17.20 10.64 -16.66
N ASP A 129 -16.15 10.13 -17.28
CA ASP A 129 -16.10 8.80 -17.87
C ASP A 129 -15.70 7.78 -16.80
N TRP A 130 -16.70 7.19 -16.15
CA TRP A 130 -16.50 6.31 -15.02
C TRP A 130 -15.90 4.96 -15.41
N ASP A 131 -16.20 4.48 -16.62
CA ASP A 131 -15.64 3.22 -17.13
C ASP A 131 -14.14 3.40 -17.42
N ALA A 132 -13.74 4.50 -18.03
CA ALA A 132 -12.34 4.84 -18.27
C ALA A 132 -11.60 5.09 -16.94
N LEU A 133 -12.23 5.75 -15.97
CA LEU A 133 -11.66 5.94 -14.62
C LEU A 133 -11.40 4.60 -13.94
N TYR A 134 -12.41 3.71 -13.95
CA TYR A 134 -12.28 2.36 -13.40
C TYR A 134 -11.12 1.60 -14.06
N ALA A 135 -11.06 1.60 -15.39
CA ALA A 135 -10.04 0.89 -16.15
C ALA A 135 -8.62 1.41 -15.89
N ALA A 136 -8.44 2.74 -15.80
CA ALA A 136 -7.15 3.36 -15.52
C ALA A 136 -6.65 2.95 -14.12
N VAL A 137 -7.50 3.09 -13.11
CA VAL A 137 -7.15 2.76 -11.71
C VAL A 137 -6.94 1.25 -11.54
N HIS A 138 -7.75 0.42 -12.19
CA HIS A 138 -7.60 -1.04 -12.18
C HIS A 138 -6.21 -1.49 -12.67
N LYS A 139 -5.74 -0.89 -13.76
CA LYS A 139 -4.39 -1.17 -14.31
C LYS A 139 -3.27 -0.66 -13.41
N MET A 140 -3.52 0.39 -12.63
CA MET A 140 -2.53 0.99 -11.73
C MET A 140 -2.29 0.14 -10.47
N ILE A 141 -3.33 -0.46 -9.88
CA ILE A 141 -3.26 -1.19 -8.60
C ILE A 141 -2.15 -2.24 -8.55
N PRO A 142 -2.00 -3.15 -9.55
CA PRO A 142 -0.96 -4.17 -9.50
C PRO A 142 0.46 -3.60 -9.45
N SER A 143 0.67 -2.41 -10.02
CA SER A 143 2.00 -1.77 -10.07
C SER A 143 2.46 -1.31 -8.68
N PHE A 144 1.55 -1.01 -7.75
CA PHE A 144 1.91 -0.59 -6.39
C PHE A 144 2.67 -1.69 -5.64
N SER A 145 2.19 -2.92 -5.72
CA SER A 145 2.87 -4.07 -5.09
C SER A 145 4.20 -4.42 -5.78
N ILE A 146 4.39 -4.03 -7.04
CA ILE A 146 5.64 -4.30 -7.76
C ILE A 146 6.78 -3.44 -7.23
N VAL A 147 6.51 -2.16 -6.98
CA VAL A 147 7.52 -1.18 -6.55
C VAL A 147 7.47 -0.87 -5.04
N GLY A 148 6.67 -1.63 -4.28
CA GLY A 148 6.61 -1.53 -2.82
C GLY A 148 5.90 -0.26 -2.31
N ILE A 149 4.97 0.30 -3.07
CA ILE A 149 4.11 1.38 -2.60
C ILE A 149 3.17 0.84 -1.49
N SER A 150 2.97 1.64 -0.45
CA SER A 150 2.16 1.26 0.72
C SER A 150 0.76 0.78 0.32
N ASN A 151 0.28 -0.25 1.02
CA ASN A 151 -1.08 -0.79 0.88
C ASN A 151 -2.19 0.26 1.10
N ASP A 152 -1.90 1.34 1.82
CA ASP A 152 -2.87 2.42 2.01
C ASP A 152 -3.27 3.07 0.68
N PHE A 153 -2.31 3.24 -0.24
CA PHE A 153 -2.59 3.75 -1.58
C PHE A 153 -3.32 2.75 -2.47
N GLU A 154 -3.06 1.45 -2.28
CA GLU A 154 -3.84 0.41 -2.93
C GLU A 154 -5.30 0.45 -2.46
N MET A 155 -5.54 0.64 -1.16
CA MET A 155 -6.90 0.81 -0.62
C MET A 155 -7.57 2.10 -1.13
N MET A 156 -6.82 3.19 -1.27
CA MET A 156 -7.33 4.42 -1.88
C MET A 156 -7.74 4.20 -3.34
N ALA A 157 -6.90 3.52 -4.12
CA ALA A 157 -7.20 3.17 -5.51
C ALA A 157 -8.45 2.29 -5.62
N LYS A 158 -8.62 1.30 -4.73
CA LYS A 158 -9.84 0.48 -4.66
C LYS A 158 -11.10 1.30 -4.34
N LYS A 159 -11.01 2.31 -3.48
CA LYS A 159 -12.13 3.24 -3.23
C LYS A 159 -12.48 4.06 -4.48
N VAL A 160 -11.48 4.49 -5.25
CA VAL A 160 -11.73 5.18 -6.52
C VAL A 160 -12.41 4.26 -7.53
N GLN A 161 -12.00 2.97 -7.59
CA GLN A 161 -12.68 1.98 -8.42
C GLN A 161 -14.14 1.74 -7.98
N GLU A 162 -14.38 1.61 -6.69
CA GLU A 162 -15.72 1.43 -6.15
C GLU A 162 -16.62 2.62 -6.48
N TYR A 163 -16.10 3.83 -6.33
CA TYR A 163 -16.81 5.04 -6.74
C TYR A 163 -17.13 5.01 -8.24
N ALA A 164 -16.15 4.70 -9.08
CA ALA A 164 -16.36 4.64 -10.54
C ALA A 164 -17.44 3.61 -10.93
N SER A 165 -17.53 2.47 -10.24
CA SER A 165 -18.53 1.43 -10.51
C SER A 165 -19.92 1.79 -10.01
N THR A 166 -20.03 2.42 -8.82
CA THR A 166 -21.29 2.58 -8.11
C THR A 166 -21.83 4.00 -8.14
N GLN A 167 -20.97 4.97 -8.41
CA GLN A 167 -21.23 6.43 -8.35
C GLN A 167 -21.79 6.87 -6.98
N ARG A 168 -21.64 6.03 -5.96
CA ARG A 168 -22.01 6.36 -4.58
C ARG A 168 -20.88 7.10 -3.91
N GLN A 169 -21.15 8.30 -3.42
CA GLN A 169 -20.17 9.10 -2.70
C GLN A 169 -19.65 8.36 -1.47
N SER A 170 -18.36 8.08 -1.47
CA SER A 170 -17.61 7.59 -0.33
C SER A 170 -16.41 8.51 -0.09
N GLY A 171 -16.65 9.67 0.49
CA GLY A 171 -15.60 10.66 0.77
C GLY A 171 -15.29 11.61 -0.39
N ASP A 172 -14.20 12.37 -0.23
CA ASP A 172 -13.71 13.30 -1.27
C ASP A 172 -12.88 12.52 -2.31
N ILE A 173 -13.54 12.14 -3.42
CA ILE A 173 -12.91 11.37 -4.49
C ILE A 173 -11.81 12.16 -5.18
N GLN A 174 -11.93 13.49 -5.24
CA GLN A 174 -10.93 14.36 -5.86
C GLN A 174 -9.64 14.35 -5.03
N ASP A 175 -9.76 14.36 -3.71
CA ASP A 175 -8.61 14.26 -2.81
C ASP A 175 -7.90 12.90 -2.93
N LEU A 176 -8.66 11.81 -3.02
CA LEU A 176 -8.08 10.47 -3.25
C LEU A 176 -7.31 10.39 -4.57
N ILE A 177 -7.85 10.96 -5.65
CA ILE A 177 -7.19 11.02 -6.95
C ILE A 177 -5.91 11.85 -6.88
N LEU A 178 -5.94 12.99 -6.20
CA LEU A 178 -4.78 13.84 -6.01
C LEU A 178 -3.68 13.14 -5.20
N GLN A 179 -4.05 12.41 -4.17
CA GLN A 179 -3.09 11.63 -3.37
C GLN A 179 -2.46 10.49 -4.18
N LEU A 180 -3.24 9.79 -5.01
CA LEU A 180 -2.73 8.77 -5.92
C LEU A 180 -1.80 9.36 -6.98
N GLU A 181 -2.13 10.51 -7.56
CA GLU A 181 -1.26 11.23 -8.49
C GLU A 181 0.08 11.58 -7.83
N ASN A 182 0.04 12.15 -6.62
CA ASN A 182 1.24 12.58 -5.91
C ASN A 182 2.16 11.40 -5.59
N VAL A 183 1.63 10.30 -5.06
CA VAL A 183 2.46 9.13 -4.73
C VAL A 183 3.04 8.47 -5.98
N CYS A 184 2.27 8.35 -7.05
CA CYS A 184 2.77 7.76 -8.30
C CYS A 184 3.82 8.65 -8.96
N THR A 185 3.67 9.97 -8.91
CA THR A 185 4.66 10.92 -9.42
C THR A 185 5.96 10.86 -8.62
N GLN A 186 5.86 10.80 -7.30
CA GLN A 186 7.02 10.62 -6.43
C GLN A 186 7.71 9.28 -6.70
N ALA A 187 6.96 8.18 -6.83
CA ALA A 187 7.50 6.87 -7.16
C ALA A 187 8.25 6.88 -8.49
N CYS A 188 7.71 7.53 -9.52
CA CYS A 188 8.41 7.70 -10.80
C CYS A 188 9.75 8.42 -10.64
N ALA A 189 9.81 9.50 -9.84
CA ALA A 189 11.05 10.22 -9.60
C ALA A 189 12.10 9.34 -8.88
N GLU A 190 11.69 8.63 -7.82
CA GLU A 190 12.56 7.74 -7.05
C GLU A 190 13.10 6.58 -7.90
N LEU A 191 12.23 5.96 -8.70
CA LEU A 191 12.60 4.84 -9.58
C LEU A 191 13.50 5.30 -10.73
N GLN A 192 13.32 6.51 -11.25
CA GLN A 192 14.21 7.07 -12.27
C GLN A 192 15.62 7.31 -11.72
N GLU A 193 15.75 7.79 -10.47
CA GLU A 193 17.04 7.93 -9.79
C GLU A 193 17.72 6.56 -9.64
N GLU A 194 16.96 5.54 -9.23
CA GLU A 194 17.48 4.17 -9.06
C GLU A 194 17.90 3.53 -10.39
N LEU A 195 17.07 3.69 -11.43
CA LEU A 195 17.39 3.19 -12.78
C LEU A 195 18.73 3.74 -13.27
N ASN A 196 18.97 5.04 -13.08
CA ASN A 196 20.21 5.69 -13.44
C ASN A 196 21.40 5.13 -12.64
N THR A 197 21.18 4.83 -11.36
CA THR A 197 22.20 4.26 -10.46
C THR A 197 22.57 2.83 -10.89
N ILE A 198 21.58 2.00 -11.19
CA ILE A 198 21.80 0.61 -11.64
C ILE A 198 22.55 0.61 -12.99
N LYS A 199 22.15 1.46 -13.94
CA LYS A 199 22.82 1.56 -15.24
C LYS A 199 24.28 1.97 -15.12
N LYS A 200 24.61 2.93 -14.22
CA LYS A 200 25.99 3.35 -13.98
C LYS A 200 26.88 2.28 -13.34
N ARG A 201 26.30 1.39 -12.53
CA ARG A 201 27.03 0.28 -11.90
C ARG A 201 27.32 -0.88 -12.85
N ASN A 202 26.53 -0.98 -13.92
CA ASN A 202 26.63 -2.07 -14.91
C ASN A 202 27.32 -1.62 -16.22
N SER A 203 27.75 -0.36 -16.31
CA SER A 203 28.60 0.20 -17.37
C SER A 203 30.05 0.23 -16.95
#